data_b08a99c26bb76f245402d0c3197c6899
#
_entry.id   b08a99c26bb76f245402d0c3197c6899
#
_cell.length_a   1.000
_cell.length_b   1.000
_cell.length_c   1.000
_cell.angle_alpha   90.00
_cell.angle_beta   90.00
_cell.angle_gamma   90.00
#
_symmetry.space_group_name_H-M   'P 1'
#
loop_
_entity.id
_entity.type
_entity.pdbx_description
1 polymer ?
#
loop_
_entity_poly.entity_id
_entity_poly.type
_entity_poly.pdbx_seq_one_letter_code
_entity_poly.pdbx_strand_id
1 'polypeptide(L)'
;CLATINYEKLKKNPSDELKKCILKLNENPSIEIIENAIEFCSFKNMKKYASFDKPIGNSMRKGEVGDWENLFNKKRKMIFNKYAGEALIKHNYVQNKDWINE
;
A
#
# COMPACT_ATOMS: atom_id res chain seq x y z
N CYS A 1 -14.84 -9.96 5.42
CA CYS A 1 -13.42 -9.74 5.15
C CYS A 1 -12.62 -10.92 5.71
N LEU A 2 -11.91 -11.64 4.86
CA LEU A 2 -11.08 -12.80 5.25
C LEU A 2 -9.65 -12.37 5.66
N ALA A 3 -9.13 -11.34 5.04
CA ALA A 3 -7.80 -10.83 5.31
C ALA A 3 -7.71 -9.33 5.06
N THR A 4 -6.84 -8.67 5.80
CA THR A 4 -6.49 -7.27 5.62
C THR A 4 -4.98 -7.15 5.52
N ILE A 5 -4.49 -6.43 4.52
CA ILE A 5 -3.07 -6.16 4.31
C ILE A 5 -2.83 -4.67 4.51
N ASN A 6 -1.81 -4.35 5.31
CA ASN A 6 -1.29 -3.01 5.43
C ASN A 6 -0.21 -2.79 4.36
N TYR A 7 -0.31 -1.72 3.59
CA TYR A 7 0.58 -1.43 2.47
C TYR A 7 2.05 -1.30 2.90
N GLU A 8 2.30 -0.62 4.00
CA GLU A 8 3.66 -0.40 4.52
C GLU A 8 4.32 -1.71 4.94
N LYS A 9 3.57 -2.61 5.57
CA LYS A 9 4.05 -3.96 5.93
C LYS A 9 4.30 -4.81 4.69
N LEU A 10 3.41 -4.73 3.70
CA LEU A 10 3.57 -5.45 2.44
C LEU A 10 4.81 -4.99 1.68
N LYS A 11 5.10 -3.70 1.67
CA LYS A 11 6.32 -3.15 1.04
C LYS A 11 7.58 -3.60 1.76
N LYS A 12 7.54 -3.73 3.08
CA LYS A 12 8.68 -4.15 3.90
C LYS A 12 8.96 -5.65 3.84
N ASN A 13 7.92 -6.47 3.96
CA ASN A 13 8.02 -7.94 3.98
C ASN A 13 6.95 -8.57 3.06
N PRO A 14 7.08 -8.45 1.73
CA PRO A 14 6.03 -8.87 0.81
C PRO A 14 5.73 -10.37 0.88
N SER A 15 6.76 -11.22 1.01
CA SER A 15 6.59 -12.68 1.09
C SER A 15 5.77 -13.11 2.31
N ASP A 16 6.11 -12.60 3.49
CA ASP A 16 5.43 -12.95 4.74
C ASP A 16 4.00 -12.46 4.77
N GLU A 17 3.76 -11.21 4.35
CA GLU A 17 2.41 -10.62 4.36
C GLU A 17 1.51 -11.31 3.33
N LEU A 18 2.02 -11.62 2.15
CA LEU A 18 1.26 -12.34 1.12
C LEU A 18 0.95 -13.77 1.58
N LYS A 19 1.92 -14.48 2.17
CA LYS A 19 1.70 -15.83 2.69
C LYS A 19 0.65 -15.87 3.78
N LYS A 20 0.68 -14.95 4.74
CA LYS A 20 -0.35 -14.83 5.78
C LYS A 20 -1.75 -14.65 5.21
N CYS A 21 -1.86 -13.84 4.15
CA CYS A 21 -3.12 -13.61 3.46
C CYS A 21 -3.64 -14.88 2.78
N ILE A 22 -2.78 -15.59 2.06
CA ILE A 22 -3.14 -16.80 1.31
C ILE A 22 -3.50 -17.95 2.25
N LEU A 23 -2.81 -18.10 3.38
CA LEU A 23 -3.15 -19.10 4.39
C LEU A 23 -4.58 -18.94 4.94
N LYS A 24 -5.10 -17.73 4.99
CA LYS A 24 -6.51 -17.47 5.39
C LYS A 24 -7.52 -17.95 4.36
N LEU A 25 -7.10 -18.24 3.15
CA LEU A 25 -7.92 -18.86 2.09
C LEU A 25 -7.82 -20.39 2.11
N ASN A 26 -7.20 -20.98 3.13
CA ASN A 26 -6.90 -22.42 3.25
C ASN A 26 -5.99 -22.96 2.14
N GLU A 27 -5.18 -22.09 1.54
CA GLU A 27 -4.16 -22.44 0.56
C GLU A 27 -2.76 -22.31 1.18
N ASN A 28 -1.85 -23.17 0.75
CA ASN A 28 -0.46 -23.15 1.25
C ASN A 28 0.52 -23.31 0.08
N PRO A 29 0.72 -22.27 -0.73
CA PRO A 29 1.66 -22.30 -1.84
C PRO A 29 3.10 -22.37 -1.33
N SER A 30 4.00 -22.91 -2.15
CA SER A 30 5.45 -22.90 -1.85
C SER A 30 5.99 -21.47 -1.83
N ILE A 31 7.07 -21.26 -1.08
CA ILE A 31 7.74 -19.95 -1.05
C ILE A 31 8.21 -19.52 -2.44
N GLU A 32 8.63 -20.43 -3.27
CA GLU A 32 9.06 -20.17 -4.66
C GLU A 32 7.92 -19.55 -5.48
N ILE A 33 6.71 -20.09 -5.40
CA ILE A 33 5.54 -19.56 -6.09
C ILE A 33 5.23 -18.13 -5.60
N ILE A 34 5.30 -17.90 -4.30
CA ILE A 34 5.06 -16.58 -3.69
C ILE A 34 6.10 -15.57 -4.17
N GLU A 35 7.38 -15.93 -4.14
CA GLU A 35 8.47 -15.05 -4.58
C GLU A 35 8.39 -14.73 -6.07
N ASN A 36 8.09 -15.70 -6.91
CA ASN A 36 7.89 -15.49 -8.34
C ASN A 36 6.70 -14.55 -8.62
N ALA A 37 5.60 -14.70 -7.89
CA ALA A 37 4.45 -13.80 -8.01
C ALA A 37 4.79 -12.36 -7.60
N ILE A 38 5.54 -12.18 -6.51
CA ILE A 38 5.99 -10.87 -6.03
C ILE A 38 6.89 -10.19 -7.04
N GLU A 39 7.87 -10.92 -7.61
CA GLU A 39 8.76 -10.39 -8.62
C GLU A 39 7.99 -9.98 -9.88
N PHE A 40 7.11 -10.86 -10.36
CA PHE A 40 6.28 -10.58 -11.54
C PHE A 40 5.41 -9.34 -11.35
N CYS A 41 4.81 -9.17 -10.18
CA CYS A 41 3.94 -8.04 -9.83
C CYS A 41 4.70 -6.86 -9.19
N SER A 42 6.04 -6.86 -9.22
CA SER A 42 6.80 -5.72 -8.70
C SER A 42 6.45 -4.42 -9.43
N PHE A 43 6.56 -3.29 -8.73
CA PHE A 43 6.28 -1.97 -9.32
C PHE A 43 7.04 -1.74 -10.63
N LYS A 44 8.33 -2.15 -10.66
CA LYS A 44 9.18 -2.04 -11.87
C LYS A 44 8.61 -2.84 -13.04
N ASN A 45 8.23 -4.10 -12.79
CA ASN A 45 7.69 -4.97 -13.83
C ASN A 45 6.30 -4.51 -14.27
N MET A 46 5.43 -4.18 -13.34
CA MET A 46 4.09 -3.67 -13.65
C MET A 46 4.15 -2.37 -14.45
N LYS A 47 5.06 -1.46 -14.11
CA LYS A 47 5.27 -0.23 -14.87
C LYS A 47 5.76 -0.51 -16.29
N LYS A 48 6.63 -1.52 -16.47
CA LYS A 48 7.11 -1.96 -17.78
C LYS A 48 5.95 -2.49 -18.66
N TYR A 49 5.11 -3.36 -18.08
CA TYR A 49 3.94 -3.88 -18.81
C TYR A 49 2.89 -2.79 -19.09
N ALA A 50 2.66 -1.91 -18.14
CA ALA A 50 1.74 -0.78 -18.28
C ALA A 50 2.19 0.23 -19.37
N SER A 51 3.43 0.20 -19.82
CA SER A 51 3.90 1.03 -20.92
C SER A 51 3.23 0.69 -22.27
N PHE A 52 2.67 -0.50 -22.39
CA PHE A 52 1.88 -0.90 -23.56
C PHE A 52 0.45 -0.36 -23.51
N ASP A 53 -0.03 0.00 -22.31
CA ASP A 53 -1.35 0.60 -22.08
C ASP A 53 -1.17 1.96 -21.39
N LYS A 54 -1.13 3.02 -22.20
CA LYS A 54 -0.84 4.39 -21.76
C LYS A 54 -1.69 4.88 -20.58
N PRO A 55 -3.01 4.59 -20.47
CA PRO A 55 -3.80 5.03 -19.33
C PRO A 55 -3.29 4.48 -17.99
N ILE A 56 -2.91 3.21 -17.94
CA ILE A 56 -2.40 2.56 -16.72
C ILE A 56 -1.00 3.07 -16.36
N GLY A 57 -0.11 3.21 -17.35
CA GLY A 57 1.25 3.71 -17.14
C GLY A 57 1.28 5.11 -16.53
N ASN A 58 0.35 5.98 -16.92
CA ASN A 58 0.25 7.35 -16.40
C ASN A 58 -0.24 7.42 -14.96
N SER A 59 -0.97 6.42 -14.46
CA SER A 59 -1.42 6.34 -13.06
C SER A 59 -0.36 5.80 -12.10
N MET A 60 0.67 5.11 -12.60
CA MET A 60 1.76 4.57 -11.80
C MET A 60 2.87 5.60 -11.61
N ARG A 61 2.81 6.37 -10.52
CA ARG A 61 3.74 7.47 -10.25
C ARG A 61 5.07 7.01 -9.63
N LYS A 62 5.11 6.76 -8.35
CA LYS A 62 6.35 6.39 -7.62
C LYS A 62 6.27 5.04 -6.91
N GLY A 63 5.14 4.71 -6.28
CA GLY A 63 4.97 3.50 -5.48
C GLY A 63 5.82 3.48 -4.21
N GLU A 64 6.09 4.64 -3.62
CA GLU A 64 6.89 4.81 -2.40
C GLU A 64 5.99 5.07 -1.19
N VAL A 65 6.35 4.45 -0.06
CA VAL A 65 5.70 4.73 1.23
C VAL A 65 6.08 6.14 1.69
N GLY A 66 5.09 6.92 2.16
CA GLY A 66 5.33 8.26 2.70
C GLY A 66 5.41 9.39 1.68
N ASP A 67 5.34 9.11 0.39
CA ASP A 67 5.43 10.15 -0.66
C ASP A 67 4.32 11.23 -0.57
N TRP A 68 3.22 10.92 0.10
CA TRP A 68 2.15 11.88 0.38
C TRP A 68 2.63 13.10 1.19
N GLU A 69 3.66 12.96 2.02
CA GLU A 69 4.22 14.04 2.83
C GLU A 69 4.74 15.20 1.96
N ASN A 70 5.27 14.88 0.79
CA ASN A 70 5.73 15.86 -0.18
C ASN A 70 4.58 16.65 -0.85
N LEU A 71 3.37 16.12 -0.80
CA LEU A 71 2.19 16.68 -1.45
C LEU A 71 1.23 17.37 -0.47
N PHE A 72 1.26 16.98 0.81
CA PHE A 72 0.32 17.45 1.82
C PHE A 72 0.89 18.66 2.59
N ASN A 73 0.41 19.83 2.25
CA ASN A 73 0.57 21.02 3.10
C ASN A 73 -0.48 21.00 4.24
N LYS A 74 -0.36 21.92 5.19
CA LYS A 74 -1.27 22.02 6.34
C LYS A 74 -2.74 22.08 5.95
N LYS A 75 -3.09 22.85 4.93
CA LYS A 75 -4.48 22.96 4.43
C LYS A 75 -5.04 21.60 3.95
N ARG A 76 -4.24 20.87 3.18
CA ARG A 76 -4.62 19.53 2.69
C ARG A 76 -4.74 18.52 3.83
N LYS A 77 -3.80 18.56 4.80
CA LYS A 77 -3.90 17.74 6.03
C LYS A 77 -5.19 18.02 6.81
N MET A 78 -5.58 19.27 6.98
CA MET A 78 -6.83 19.64 7.65
C MET A 78 -8.07 19.11 6.93
N ILE A 79 -8.13 19.26 5.61
CA ILE A 79 -9.25 18.74 4.81
C ILE A 79 -9.32 17.22 4.92
N PHE A 80 -8.18 16.52 4.77
CA PHE A 80 -8.13 15.09 4.88
C PHE A 80 -8.54 14.59 6.27
N ASN A 81 -8.07 15.25 7.32
CA ASN A 81 -8.41 14.92 8.70
C ASN A 81 -9.90 15.08 8.99
N LYS A 82 -10.55 16.07 8.39
CA LYS A 82 -12.00 16.28 8.53
C LYS A 82 -12.81 15.08 8.05
N TYR A 83 -12.41 14.46 6.92
CA TYR A 83 -13.16 13.39 6.28
C TYR A 83 -12.66 11.99 6.62
N ALA A 84 -11.38 11.83 6.86
CA ALA A 84 -10.73 10.53 7.06
C ALA A 84 -9.93 10.38 8.36
N GLY A 85 -9.92 11.39 9.23
CA GLY A 85 -9.14 11.37 10.48
C GLY A 85 -9.47 10.20 11.40
N GLU A 86 -10.75 9.84 11.51
CA GLU A 86 -11.18 8.69 12.31
C GLU A 86 -10.70 7.36 11.73
N ALA A 87 -10.69 7.23 10.41
CA ALA A 87 -10.17 6.04 9.75
C ALA A 87 -8.65 5.89 9.98
N LEU A 88 -7.90 6.98 9.96
CA LEU A 88 -6.47 6.96 10.27
C LEU A 88 -6.20 6.46 11.69
N ILE A 89 -6.98 6.90 12.66
CA ILE A 89 -6.88 6.45 14.06
C ILE A 89 -7.26 4.96 14.17
N LYS A 90 -8.39 4.58 13.58
CA LYS A 90 -8.89 3.20 13.60
C LYS A 90 -7.88 2.20 13.03
N HIS A 91 -7.14 2.59 12.00
CA HIS A 91 -6.14 1.75 11.36
C HIS A 91 -4.70 1.98 11.88
N ASN A 92 -4.56 2.69 13.00
CA ASN A 92 -3.27 2.94 13.69
C ASN A 92 -2.23 3.68 12.84
N TYR A 93 -2.65 4.51 11.90
CA TYR A 93 -1.74 5.38 11.16
C TYR A 93 -1.35 6.61 11.97
N VAL A 94 -2.27 7.10 12.82
CA VAL A 94 -2.04 8.22 13.73
C VAL A 94 -2.69 7.91 15.08
N GLN A 95 -2.19 8.51 16.16
CA GLN A 95 -2.73 8.29 17.51
C GLN A 95 -3.95 9.16 17.80
N ASN A 96 -3.97 10.37 17.25
CA ASN A 96 -5.04 11.35 17.44
C ASN A 96 -5.13 12.30 16.24
N LYS A 97 -6.01 13.31 16.32
CA LYS A 97 -6.23 14.28 15.23
C LYS A 97 -5.15 15.38 15.13
N ASP A 98 -4.17 15.41 16.04
CA ASP A 98 -3.13 16.46 16.08
C ASP A 98 -1.98 16.23 15.09
N TRP A 99 -1.97 15.10 14.39
CA TRP A 99 -0.99 14.79 13.35
C TRP A 99 -0.88 15.86 12.26
N ILE A 100 -1.92 16.67 12.09
CA ILE A 100 -1.93 17.80 11.13
C ILE A 100 -0.90 18.89 11.45
N ASN A 101 -0.43 18.92 12.69
CA ASN A 101 0.56 19.90 13.18
C ASN A 101 2.00 19.39 13.10
N GLU A 102 2.17 18.13 12.73
CA GLU A 102 3.49 17.50 12.58
C GLU A 102 4.16 17.84 11.24
#